data_5f689dcdaf98369a703744e53f47a60c
#
_entry.id   5f689dcdaf98369a703744e53f47a60c
#
_cell.length_a   1.000
_cell.length_b   1.000
_cell.length_c   1.000
_cell.angle_alpha   90.00
_cell.angle_beta   90.00
_cell.angle_gamma   90.00
#
_symmetry.space_group_name_H-M   'P 1'
#
loop_
_entity.id
_entity.type
_entity.pdbx_description
1 polymer ?
#
loop_
_entity_poly.entity_id
_entity_poly.type
_entity_poly.pdbx_seq_one_letter_code
_entity_poly.pdbx_strand_id
1 'polypeptide(L)'
;MALTRASWSSLTTFLTSEAEVSTVLSFQQIERILGHALPASAHKHAAFWSNTSSYSWAWRDAGREVSRRGLLPEQINFRLRHPMSDVLSPPTEDSPLHIVPVSGISSADIEAADGSGFEQDADVLLLGCVKLKASSPQQAKDLYVSDLFRKRRRYADQRGLPWFVLSAEHGLLRPDDLVAPYDVELKAQPASYRRVWGAWVIERLRRELGVLTGVRLEVHAGDAYAEAMGEPARAAGAKLIRPLQGLMLGEQLAWYLAHSGLLLSPASLPAAVSGAVSGAEVRTGDTSGSE
;
A
#
# COMPACT_ATOMS: atom_id res chain seq x y z
N MET A 1 39.58 11.70 -0.02
CA MET A 1 39.61 11.73 1.47
C MET A 1 38.45 10.90 1.98
N ALA A 2 38.72 9.94 2.88
CA ALA A 2 37.63 9.19 3.52
C ALA A 2 36.91 10.15 4.48
N LEU A 3 35.62 10.34 4.31
CA LEU A 3 34.81 11.15 5.19
C LEU A 3 34.69 10.46 6.54
N THR A 4 35.23 11.07 7.56
CA THR A 4 35.23 10.55 8.93
C THR A 4 33.92 10.94 9.64
N ARG A 5 33.64 10.27 10.76
CA ARG A 5 32.50 10.64 11.63
C ARG A 5 32.56 12.10 12.07
N ALA A 6 33.74 12.65 12.29
CA ALA A 6 33.95 14.04 12.65
C ALA A 6 33.49 15.03 11.57
N SER A 7 33.61 14.67 10.28
CA SER A 7 33.20 15.55 9.18
C SER A 7 31.67 15.71 9.00
N TRP A 8 30.87 14.86 9.64
CA TRP A 8 29.40 14.92 9.59
C TRP A 8 28.76 15.41 10.91
N SER A 9 29.54 15.61 11.95
CA SER A 9 29.05 16.02 13.27
C SER A 9 28.30 17.35 13.25
N SER A 10 28.71 18.29 12.36
CA SER A 10 28.01 19.58 12.17
C SER A 10 26.57 19.39 11.74
N LEU A 11 26.28 18.42 10.87
CA LEU A 11 24.92 18.12 10.46
C LEU A 11 24.11 17.52 11.62
N THR A 12 24.70 16.63 12.41
CA THR A 12 24.05 16.09 13.60
C THR A 12 23.68 17.21 14.58
N THR A 13 24.63 18.11 14.87
CA THR A 13 24.42 19.25 15.78
C THR A 13 23.31 20.17 15.24
N PHE A 14 23.35 20.52 13.96
CA PHE A 14 22.32 21.34 13.34
C PHE A 14 20.93 20.69 13.46
N LEU A 15 20.82 19.42 13.07
CA LEU A 15 19.53 18.71 13.12
C LEU A 15 19.00 18.51 14.55
N THR A 16 19.89 18.45 15.54
CA THR A 16 19.51 18.36 16.97
C THR A 16 18.94 19.70 17.46
N SER A 17 19.49 20.83 16.99
CA SER A 17 19.03 22.17 17.39
C SER A 17 17.72 22.61 16.70
N GLU A 18 17.32 21.94 15.61
CA GLU A 18 16.10 22.25 14.89
C GLU A 18 14.86 21.79 15.67
N ALA A 19 13.99 22.72 16.02
CA ALA A 19 12.75 22.42 16.75
C ALA A 19 11.63 21.86 15.86
N GLU A 20 11.74 22.02 14.53
CA GLU A 20 10.70 21.62 13.61
C GLU A 20 10.63 20.09 13.44
N VAL A 21 9.39 19.58 13.34
CA VAL A 21 9.14 18.14 13.12
C VAL A 21 9.74 17.65 11.81
N SER A 22 9.92 18.54 10.83
CA SER A 22 10.37 18.20 9.49
C SER A 22 11.21 19.33 8.91
N THR A 23 12.48 19.06 8.62
CA THR A 23 13.46 20.03 8.09
C THR A 23 13.90 19.60 6.70
N VAL A 24 13.59 20.39 5.68
CA VAL A 24 14.00 20.14 4.29
C VAL A 24 15.26 20.92 3.98
N LEU A 25 16.33 20.23 3.59
CA LEU A 25 17.60 20.82 3.21
C LEU A 25 17.97 20.44 1.77
N SER A 26 18.45 21.42 0.99
CA SER A 26 19.11 21.12 -0.28
C SER A 26 20.53 20.58 -0.05
N PHE A 27 21.08 19.90 -1.04
CA PHE A 27 22.48 19.44 -0.99
C PHE A 27 23.45 20.59 -0.71
N GLN A 28 23.25 21.74 -1.31
CA GLN A 28 24.05 22.94 -1.06
C GLN A 28 23.93 23.44 0.40
N GLN A 29 22.74 23.34 1.00
CA GLN A 29 22.57 23.70 2.41
C GLN A 29 23.29 22.71 3.31
N ILE A 30 23.23 21.42 2.99
CA ILE A 30 23.95 20.36 3.73
C ILE A 30 25.46 20.60 3.62
N GLU A 31 25.99 20.88 2.44
CA GLU A 31 27.41 21.18 2.23
C GLU A 31 27.87 22.42 3.02
N ARG A 32 27.04 23.46 3.10
CA ARG A 32 27.32 24.62 3.94
C ARG A 32 27.38 24.28 5.43
N ILE A 33 26.47 23.43 5.91
CA ILE A 33 26.45 22.96 7.30
C ILE A 33 27.68 22.08 7.59
N LEU A 34 28.07 21.22 6.66
CA LEU A 34 29.24 20.35 6.79
C LEU A 34 30.58 21.09 6.66
N GLY A 35 30.58 22.21 5.95
CA GLY A 35 31.81 22.96 5.60
C GLY A 35 32.64 22.31 4.49
N HIS A 36 32.10 21.31 3.78
CA HIS A 36 32.78 20.63 2.66
C HIS A 36 31.73 20.06 1.67
N ALA A 37 32.16 19.74 0.45
CA ALA A 37 31.34 19.14 -0.57
C ALA A 37 30.85 17.73 -0.18
N LEU A 38 29.64 17.40 -0.59
CA LEU A 38 29.10 16.05 -0.49
C LEU A 38 29.87 15.08 -1.40
N PRO A 39 30.02 13.81 -1.02
CA PRO A 39 30.62 12.82 -1.90
C PRO A 39 29.76 12.61 -3.16
N ALA A 40 30.40 12.29 -4.27
CA ALA A 40 29.70 12.06 -5.54
C ALA A 40 28.59 11.00 -5.44
N SER A 41 28.70 10.05 -4.52
CA SER A 41 27.67 9.04 -4.23
C SER A 41 26.40 9.64 -3.61
N ALA A 42 26.49 10.74 -2.88
CA ALA A 42 25.34 11.44 -2.32
C ALA A 42 24.47 12.09 -3.41
N HIS A 43 25.09 12.56 -4.49
CA HIS A 43 24.38 13.11 -5.64
C HIS A 43 23.81 12.04 -6.56
N LYS A 44 24.52 10.90 -6.71
CA LYS A 44 24.19 9.86 -7.71
C LYS A 44 23.25 8.78 -7.17
N HIS A 45 23.31 8.45 -5.89
CA HIS A 45 22.65 7.28 -5.34
C HIS A 45 21.69 7.63 -4.21
N ALA A 46 20.41 7.41 -4.46
CA ALA A 46 19.37 7.57 -3.45
C ALA A 46 19.62 6.76 -2.17
N ALA A 47 20.27 5.59 -2.30
CA ALA A 47 20.63 4.72 -1.18
C ALA A 47 21.62 5.36 -0.20
N PHE A 48 22.40 6.37 -0.63
CA PHE A 48 23.26 7.15 0.25
C PHE A 48 22.46 7.79 1.40
N TRP A 49 21.27 8.29 1.09
CA TRP A 49 20.37 8.96 2.01
C TRP A 49 19.34 8.02 2.68
N SER A 50 19.58 6.72 2.67
CA SER A 50 18.73 5.77 3.38
C SER A 50 19.02 5.76 4.88
N ASN A 51 17.99 5.45 5.69
CA ASN A 51 18.15 5.34 7.15
C ASN A 51 18.99 4.12 7.60
N THR A 52 19.47 3.33 6.64
CA THR A 52 20.36 2.18 6.85
C THR A 52 21.75 2.37 6.21
N SER A 53 22.01 3.52 5.59
CA SER A 53 23.32 3.80 4.99
C SER A 53 24.40 3.92 6.04
N SER A 54 25.67 3.77 5.64
CA SER A 54 26.83 3.96 6.51
C SER A 54 26.97 5.38 7.08
N TYR A 55 26.26 6.35 6.51
CA TYR A 55 26.20 7.74 6.97
C TYR A 55 24.94 8.07 7.77
N SER A 56 24.02 7.12 7.92
CA SER A 56 22.72 7.34 8.57
C SER A 56 22.81 7.78 10.03
N TRP A 57 23.89 7.46 10.71
CA TRP A 57 24.16 7.94 12.08
C TRP A 57 24.12 9.46 12.18
N ALA A 58 24.52 10.23 11.12
CA ALA A 58 24.55 11.69 11.14
C ALA A 58 23.17 12.34 11.41
N TRP A 59 22.09 11.72 11.00
CA TRP A 59 20.73 12.18 11.30
C TRP A 59 20.02 11.33 12.34
N ARG A 60 20.37 10.04 12.46
CA ARG A 60 19.78 9.16 13.48
C ARG A 60 20.22 9.54 14.89
N ASP A 61 21.48 9.93 15.08
CA ASP A 61 22.01 10.42 16.37
C ASP A 61 21.35 11.76 16.77
N ALA A 62 20.84 12.54 15.79
CA ALA A 62 19.99 13.71 16.02
C ALA A 62 18.50 13.37 16.24
N GLY A 63 18.16 12.09 16.41
CA GLY A 63 16.77 11.67 16.58
C GLY A 63 15.90 11.83 15.32
N ARG A 64 16.53 11.87 14.14
CA ARG A 64 15.81 12.10 12.87
C ARG A 64 15.91 10.91 11.93
N GLU A 65 14.98 10.86 10.99
CA GLU A 65 14.97 9.94 9.86
C GLU A 65 14.84 10.71 8.55
N VAL A 66 15.39 10.16 7.48
CA VAL A 66 15.25 10.73 6.14
C VAL A 66 13.95 10.26 5.51
N SER A 67 13.20 11.24 5.01
CA SER A 67 12.04 11.04 4.14
C SER A 67 12.30 11.77 2.82
N ARG A 68 12.09 11.09 1.70
CA ARG A 68 12.28 11.69 0.36
C ARG A 68 10.97 12.05 -0.33
N ARG A 69 9.91 12.17 0.41
CA ARG A 69 8.57 12.40 -0.11
C ARG A 69 8.38 13.85 -0.59
N GLY A 70 7.90 14.01 -1.82
CA GLY A 70 7.48 15.31 -2.37
C GLY A 70 8.62 16.33 -2.55
N LEU A 71 9.88 15.86 -2.61
CA LEU A 71 11.04 16.70 -2.70
C LEU A 71 11.47 16.94 -4.16
N LEU A 72 11.99 18.12 -4.44
CA LEU A 72 12.72 18.41 -5.66
C LEU A 72 14.01 17.55 -5.71
N PRO A 73 14.59 17.33 -6.89
CA PRO A 73 15.94 16.79 -7.01
C PRO A 73 16.91 17.54 -6.08
N GLU A 74 17.83 16.80 -5.47
CA GLU A 74 18.83 17.38 -4.57
C GLU A 74 18.30 17.96 -3.23
N GLN A 75 17.14 17.54 -2.79
CA GLN A 75 16.59 17.88 -1.48
C GLN A 75 16.45 16.63 -0.59
N ILE A 76 16.67 16.81 0.71
CA ILE A 76 16.49 15.78 1.74
C ILE A 76 15.59 16.35 2.84
N ASN A 77 14.61 15.58 3.27
CA ASN A 77 13.76 15.91 4.40
C ASN A 77 14.16 15.06 5.60
N PHE A 78 14.58 15.72 6.67
CA PHE A 78 14.93 15.13 7.96
C PHE A 78 13.76 15.33 8.93
N ARG A 79 13.01 14.25 9.21
CA ARG A 79 11.88 14.27 10.13
C ARG A 79 12.32 13.76 11.51
N LEU A 80 11.77 14.34 12.58
CA LEU A 80 11.91 13.78 13.92
C LEU A 80 11.43 12.32 13.91
N ARG A 81 12.29 11.43 14.36
CA ARG A 81 11.85 10.09 14.75
C ARG A 81 11.00 10.29 15.99
N HIS A 82 9.72 9.89 15.93
CA HIS A 82 9.02 9.70 17.18
C HIS A 82 9.81 8.63 17.96
N PRO A 83 10.23 8.92 19.19
CA PRO A 83 10.77 7.88 20.02
C PRO A 83 9.69 6.79 20.04
N MET A 84 10.08 5.56 19.76
CA MET A 84 9.33 4.43 20.26
C MET A 84 9.40 4.59 21.79
N SER A 85 8.40 5.27 22.32
CA SER A 85 8.17 5.29 23.75
C SER A 85 8.11 3.85 24.20
N ASP A 86 9.01 3.49 25.07
CA ASP A 86 8.91 2.33 25.92
C ASP A 86 7.49 2.25 26.48
N VAL A 87 6.60 1.56 25.77
CA VAL A 87 5.30 1.20 26.30
C VAL A 87 5.44 -0.19 26.90
N LEU A 88 6.15 -0.26 27.99
CA LEU A 88 6.00 -1.27 29.02
C LEU A 88 5.93 -0.57 30.36
N SER A 89 4.83 0.15 30.57
CA SER A 89 4.34 0.45 31.89
C SER A 89 2.82 0.25 31.87
N PRO A 90 2.28 -0.61 32.73
CA PRO A 90 0.83 -0.78 32.83
C PRO A 90 0.19 0.54 33.26
N PRO A 91 -1.03 0.85 32.80
CA PRO A 91 -1.72 2.06 33.23
C PRO A 91 -2.01 1.97 34.71
N THR A 92 -1.53 2.93 35.47
CA THR A 92 -2.00 3.19 36.85
C THR A 92 -3.46 3.60 36.75
N GLU A 93 -4.30 2.80 37.41
CA GLU A 93 -5.68 3.12 37.74
C GLU A 93 -5.67 4.41 38.56
N ASP A 94 -6.22 5.51 38.00
CA ASP A 94 -6.99 6.54 38.70
C ASP A 94 -7.16 7.76 37.76
N SER A 95 -8.25 7.75 37.01
CA SER A 95 -8.94 8.97 36.60
C SER A 95 -10.37 8.64 36.16
N PRO A 96 -11.39 9.24 36.73
CA PRO A 96 -12.77 8.91 36.41
C PRO A 96 -13.17 9.47 35.05
N LEU A 97 -13.51 8.56 34.15
CA LEU A 97 -14.13 8.90 32.87
C LEU A 97 -15.56 9.34 33.09
N HIS A 98 -15.85 10.61 32.80
CA HIS A 98 -17.21 11.09 32.63
C HIS A 98 -17.85 10.41 31.42
N ILE A 99 -18.69 9.43 31.68
CA ILE A 99 -19.57 8.82 30.70
C ILE A 99 -20.81 9.68 30.59
N VAL A 100 -20.99 10.34 29.45
CA VAL A 100 -22.26 10.95 29.07
C VAL A 100 -23.13 9.86 28.42
N PRO A 101 -24.30 9.51 28.96
CA PRO A 101 -25.16 8.51 28.36
C PRO A 101 -25.89 9.14 27.17
N VAL A 102 -25.68 8.61 25.97
CA VAL A 102 -26.55 8.84 24.83
C VAL A 102 -27.70 7.83 24.92
N SER A 103 -28.83 8.28 25.39
CA SER A 103 -30.09 7.53 25.42
C SER A 103 -30.70 7.52 24.02
N GLY A 104 -31.13 6.35 23.58
CA GLY A 104 -32.20 6.19 22.62
C GLY A 104 -31.84 5.59 21.26
N ILE A 105 -31.60 4.28 21.20
CA ILE A 105 -31.99 3.48 20.04
C ILE A 105 -32.59 2.18 20.61
N SER A 106 -33.87 1.99 20.31
CA SER A 106 -34.70 0.86 20.76
C SER A 106 -34.31 -0.40 20.00
N SER A 107 -34.28 -1.52 20.73
CA SER A 107 -33.91 -2.85 20.23
C SER A 107 -34.99 -3.51 19.34
N ALA A 108 -35.90 -2.75 18.73
CA ALA A 108 -37.05 -3.27 17.99
C ALA A 108 -36.97 -3.12 16.45
N ASP A 109 -35.89 -2.54 15.90
CA ASP A 109 -35.78 -2.33 14.43
C ASP A 109 -34.75 -3.25 13.75
N ILE A 110 -34.41 -4.38 14.34
CA ILE A 110 -33.50 -5.38 13.74
C ILE A 110 -34.26 -6.68 13.48
N GLU A 111 -35.33 -6.63 12.71
CA GLU A 111 -35.90 -7.82 12.04
C GLU A 111 -36.60 -7.37 10.75
N ALA A 112 -35.90 -7.55 9.66
CA ALA A 112 -36.30 -7.84 8.29
C ALA A 112 -35.35 -7.22 7.28
N ALA A 113 -34.23 -7.86 7.04
CA ALA A 113 -33.45 -7.64 5.80
C ALA A 113 -33.27 -8.99 5.13
N ASP A 114 -34.04 -9.12 4.08
CA ASP A 114 -34.02 -10.10 3.02
C ASP A 114 -32.63 -10.46 2.54
N GLY A 115 -32.41 -11.76 2.29
CA GLY A 115 -31.15 -12.36 1.88
C GLY A 115 -30.70 -11.99 0.47
N SER A 116 -30.28 -10.76 0.25
CA SER A 116 -29.44 -10.38 -0.88
C SER A 116 -28.00 -10.24 -0.39
N GLY A 117 -27.07 -11.02 -0.98
CA GLY A 117 -25.68 -11.12 -0.58
C GLY A 117 -25.02 -9.75 -0.43
N PHE A 118 -24.88 -9.30 0.80
CA PHE A 118 -24.12 -8.09 1.11
C PHE A 118 -22.65 -8.35 0.81
N GLU A 119 -22.15 -7.80 -0.27
CA GLU A 119 -20.74 -7.49 -0.43
C GLU A 119 -20.32 -6.74 0.84
N GLN A 120 -19.48 -7.37 1.67
CA GLN A 120 -19.03 -6.74 2.91
C GLN A 120 -18.18 -5.53 2.49
N ASP A 121 -18.75 -4.33 2.64
CA ASP A 121 -18.06 -3.09 2.31
C ASP A 121 -16.77 -2.98 3.15
N ALA A 122 -15.66 -2.85 2.47
CA ALA A 122 -14.37 -2.58 3.09
C ALA A 122 -14.20 -1.09 3.32
N ASP A 123 -13.38 -0.73 4.29
CA ASP A 123 -12.98 0.65 4.53
C ASP A 123 -11.58 0.94 3.97
N VAL A 124 -10.74 -0.08 3.89
CA VAL A 124 -9.34 0.01 3.44
C VAL A 124 -8.94 -1.26 2.71
N LEU A 125 -8.15 -1.13 1.65
CA LEU A 125 -7.63 -2.23 0.86
C LEU A 125 -6.13 -2.45 1.13
N LEU A 126 -5.74 -3.70 1.32
CA LEU A 126 -4.35 -4.11 1.56
C LEU A 126 -3.89 -5.07 0.47
N LEU A 127 -3.00 -4.63 -0.39
CA LEU A 127 -2.53 -5.39 -1.56
C LEU A 127 -1.19 -6.05 -1.26
N GLY A 128 -1.13 -7.37 -1.22
CA GLY A 128 0.12 -8.11 -1.02
C GLY A 128 1.09 -7.92 -2.19
N CYS A 129 2.35 -7.73 -1.86
CA CYS A 129 3.43 -7.71 -2.83
C CYS A 129 3.56 -9.07 -3.55
N VAL A 130 4.26 -9.05 -4.67
CA VAL A 130 4.55 -10.24 -5.47
C VAL A 130 6.05 -10.36 -5.73
N LYS A 131 6.50 -11.55 -6.16
CA LYS A 131 7.92 -11.81 -6.41
C LYS A 131 8.47 -10.92 -7.53
N LEU A 132 7.76 -10.79 -8.63
CA LEU A 132 8.23 -10.06 -9.81
C LEU A 132 8.14 -8.55 -9.59
N LYS A 133 9.30 -7.89 -9.59
CA LYS A 133 9.46 -6.45 -9.40
C LYS A 133 10.22 -5.84 -10.57
N ALA A 134 10.07 -4.54 -10.77
CA ALA A 134 10.90 -3.76 -11.68
C ALA A 134 12.38 -3.84 -11.24
N SER A 135 13.31 -3.65 -12.18
CA SER A 135 14.76 -3.73 -11.94
C SER A 135 15.35 -2.48 -11.28
N SER A 136 14.59 -1.39 -11.21
CA SER A 136 15.00 -0.10 -10.62
C SER A 136 14.00 0.36 -9.58
N PRO A 137 14.37 1.29 -8.67
CA PRO A 137 13.45 1.88 -7.71
C PRO A 137 12.25 2.52 -8.39
N GLN A 138 11.05 2.22 -7.91
CA GLN A 138 9.77 2.71 -8.40
C GLN A 138 8.87 3.12 -7.23
N GLN A 139 7.80 3.85 -7.52
CA GLN A 139 6.71 3.97 -6.56
C GLN A 139 6.12 2.58 -6.27
N ALA A 140 5.69 2.34 -5.03
CA ALA A 140 5.20 1.02 -4.62
C ALA A 140 4.07 0.50 -5.53
N LYS A 141 3.20 1.39 -6.01
CA LYS A 141 2.14 1.04 -6.98
C LYS A 141 2.66 0.54 -8.33
N ASP A 142 3.89 0.89 -8.72
CA ASP A 142 4.49 0.58 -10.02
C ASP A 142 5.63 -0.46 -9.91
N LEU A 143 6.14 -0.70 -8.70
CA LEU A 143 7.26 -1.62 -8.45
C LEU A 143 6.93 -3.06 -8.84
N TYR A 144 5.71 -3.51 -8.60
CA TYR A 144 5.30 -4.91 -8.77
C TYR A 144 4.68 -5.11 -10.16
N VAL A 145 5.39 -5.78 -11.04
CA VAL A 145 5.06 -5.83 -12.49
C VAL A 145 4.31 -7.08 -12.93
N SER A 146 3.85 -7.94 -12.01
CA SER A 146 3.06 -9.12 -12.36
C SER A 146 1.62 -8.76 -12.77
N ASP A 147 1.00 -9.61 -13.59
CA ASP A 147 -0.40 -9.45 -14.00
C ASP A 147 -1.36 -9.46 -12.80
N LEU A 148 -1.10 -10.33 -11.82
CA LEU A 148 -1.89 -10.39 -10.59
C LEU A 148 -1.86 -9.05 -9.83
N PHE A 149 -0.68 -8.43 -9.68
CA PHE A 149 -0.58 -7.16 -8.96
C PHE A 149 -1.24 -6.02 -9.73
N ARG A 150 -1.11 -6.00 -11.06
CA ARG A 150 -1.80 -5.02 -11.91
C ARG A 150 -3.32 -5.10 -11.76
N LYS A 151 -3.87 -6.32 -11.64
CA LYS A 151 -5.31 -6.52 -11.42
C LYS A 151 -5.74 -6.07 -10.01
N ARG A 152 -4.95 -6.41 -8.96
CA ARG A 152 -5.15 -5.92 -7.59
C ARG A 152 -5.21 -4.41 -7.54
N ARG A 153 -4.21 -3.75 -8.14
CA ARG A 153 -4.13 -2.29 -8.21
C ARG A 153 -5.33 -1.70 -8.93
N ARG A 154 -5.68 -2.21 -10.12
CA ARG A 154 -6.85 -1.71 -10.85
C ARG A 154 -8.12 -1.82 -10.03
N TYR A 155 -8.35 -2.92 -9.37
CA TYR A 155 -9.46 -3.11 -8.46
C TYR A 155 -9.45 -2.05 -7.34
N ALA A 156 -8.33 -1.84 -6.69
CA ALA A 156 -8.19 -0.85 -5.62
C ALA A 156 -8.45 0.58 -6.12
N ASP A 157 -7.88 0.96 -7.28
CA ASP A 157 -8.09 2.27 -7.89
C ASP A 157 -9.58 2.52 -8.23
N GLN A 158 -10.30 1.48 -8.66
CA GLN A 158 -11.74 1.57 -8.99
C GLN A 158 -12.64 1.67 -7.76
N ARG A 159 -12.23 1.06 -6.64
CA ARG A 159 -13.00 1.13 -5.39
C ARG A 159 -12.98 2.53 -4.77
N GLY A 160 -12.01 3.38 -5.10
CA GLY A 160 -11.88 4.73 -4.55
C GLY A 160 -11.61 4.77 -3.05
N LEU A 161 -11.28 3.63 -2.44
CA LEU A 161 -10.95 3.51 -1.02
C LEU A 161 -9.45 3.75 -0.80
N PRO A 162 -9.04 4.18 0.41
CA PRO A 162 -7.63 4.16 0.78
C PRO A 162 -7.05 2.75 0.61
N TRP A 163 -5.87 2.65 -0.01
CA TRP A 163 -5.22 1.37 -0.15
C TRP A 163 -3.70 1.45 0.06
N PHE A 164 -3.13 0.34 0.48
CA PHE A 164 -1.71 0.21 0.81
C PHE A 164 -1.14 -1.09 0.25
N VAL A 165 0.18 -1.14 0.08
CA VAL A 165 0.89 -2.37 -0.28
C VAL A 165 1.48 -3.02 0.97
N LEU A 166 1.23 -4.30 1.11
CA LEU A 166 1.87 -5.17 2.11
C LEU A 166 3.19 -5.69 1.55
N SER A 167 4.29 -5.12 1.99
CA SER A 167 5.64 -5.52 1.61
C SER A 167 6.23 -6.47 2.64
N ALA A 168 6.76 -7.61 2.20
CA ALA A 168 7.42 -8.55 3.10
C ALA A 168 8.64 -7.96 3.82
N GLU A 169 9.35 -7.02 3.17
CA GLU A 169 10.52 -6.36 3.72
C GLU A 169 10.18 -5.05 4.44
N HIS A 170 9.30 -4.22 3.86
CA HIS A 170 9.05 -2.86 4.33
C HIS A 170 7.76 -2.70 5.14
N GLY A 171 7.02 -3.79 5.40
CA GLY A 171 5.74 -3.74 6.10
C GLY A 171 4.66 -3.07 5.27
N LEU A 172 4.09 -1.97 5.74
CA LEU A 172 3.08 -1.19 5.04
C LEU A 172 3.73 -0.11 4.17
N LEU A 173 3.35 -0.04 2.91
CA LEU A 173 3.78 1.01 1.97
C LEU A 173 2.55 1.74 1.44
N ARG A 174 2.66 3.05 1.32
CA ARG A 174 1.68 3.82 0.55
C ARG A 174 1.95 3.64 -0.95
N PRO A 175 0.96 3.83 -1.82
CA PRO A 175 1.13 3.67 -3.27
C PRO A 175 2.29 4.47 -3.86
N ASP A 176 2.54 5.67 -3.32
CA ASP A 176 3.53 6.60 -3.84
C ASP A 176 4.91 6.51 -3.14
N ASP A 177 5.08 5.63 -2.16
CA ASP A 177 6.38 5.43 -1.52
C ASP A 177 7.39 4.90 -2.55
N LEU A 178 8.56 5.55 -2.65
CA LEU A 178 9.63 5.11 -3.54
C LEU A 178 10.37 3.93 -2.88
N VAL A 179 10.43 2.81 -3.58
CA VAL A 179 10.97 1.53 -3.06
C VAL A 179 11.93 0.93 -4.08
N ALA A 180 13.11 0.55 -3.63
CA ALA A 180 14.04 -0.25 -4.41
C ALA A 180 13.53 -1.71 -4.51
N PRO A 181 13.84 -2.43 -5.60
CA PRO A 181 13.53 -3.84 -5.69
C PRO A 181 14.26 -4.62 -4.59
N TYR A 182 13.58 -5.62 -4.03
CA TYR A 182 14.07 -6.49 -2.95
C TYR A 182 13.61 -7.93 -3.22
N ASP A 183 14.23 -8.89 -2.53
CA ASP A 183 13.88 -10.31 -2.66
C ASP A 183 13.64 -10.95 -1.29
N VAL A 184 12.57 -10.50 -0.62
CA VAL A 184 12.10 -11.08 0.64
C VAL A 184 10.70 -11.65 0.43
N GLU A 185 10.52 -12.90 0.81
CA GLU A 185 9.23 -13.60 0.83
C GLU A 185 8.79 -13.80 2.29
N LEU A 186 7.63 -13.27 2.67
CA LEU A 186 7.13 -13.34 4.04
C LEU A 186 6.89 -14.77 4.49
N LYS A 187 6.37 -15.63 3.60
CA LYS A 187 6.11 -17.04 3.89
C LYS A 187 7.39 -17.81 4.28
N ALA A 188 8.51 -17.46 3.68
CA ALA A 188 9.81 -18.07 3.96
C ALA A 188 10.46 -17.58 5.27
N GLN A 189 9.95 -16.51 5.86
CA GLN A 189 10.51 -15.95 7.08
C GLN A 189 10.11 -16.77 8.33
N PRO A 190 10.96 -16.78 9.38
CA PRO A 190 10.65 -17.41 10.66
C PRO A 190 9.33 -16.89 11.29
N ALA A 191 8.67 -17.69 12.10
CA ALA A 191 7.42 -17.30 12.76
C ALA A 191 7.58 -16.04 13.64
N SER A 192 8.75 -15.85 14.28
CA SER A 192 9.08 -14.67 15.05
C SER A 192 9.10 -13.40 14.18
N TYR A 193 9.70 -13.49 13.00
CA TYR A 193 9.69 -12.38 12.03
C TYR A 193 8.26 -12.03 11.61
N ARG A 194 7.47 -13.04 11.19
CA ARG A 194 6.09 -12.83 10.74
C ARG A 194 5.22 -12.17 11.82
N ARG A 195 5.39 -12.59 13.08
CA ARG A 195 4.66 -12.01 14.22
C ARG A 195 5.01 -10.52 14.42
N VAL A 196 6.30 -10.17 14.43
CA VAL A 196 6.75 -8.77 14.56
C VAL A 196 6.31 -7.94 13.36
N TRP A 197 6.42 -8.51 12.16
CA TRP A 197 5.98 -7.89 10.92
C TRP A 197 4.48 -7.54 10.97
N GLY A 198 3.63 -8.47 11.40
CA GLY A 198 2.19 -8.24 11.50
C GLY A 198 1.83 -7.11 12.48
N ALA A 199 2.44 -7.12 13.67
CA ALA A 199 2.25 -6.06 14.66
C ALA A 199 2.71 -4.68 14.11
N TRP A 200 3.86 -4.64 13.43
CA TRP A 200 4.37 -3.44 12.81
C TRP A 200 3.46 -2.88 11.71
N VAL A 201 2.90 -3.73 10.87
CA VAL A 201 1.94 -3.31 9.83
C VAL A 201 0.70 -2.68 10.44
N ILE A 202 0.11 -3.29 11.47
CA ILE A 202 -1.07 -2.76 12.15
C ILE A 202 -0.76 -1.42 12.84
N GLU A 203 0.40 -1.30 13.49
CA GLU A 203 0.81 -0.02 14.08
C GLU A 203 1.01 1.07 13.03
N ARG A 204 1.54 0.73 11.86
CA ARG A 204 1.63 1.69 10.74
C ARG A 204 0.25 2.09 10.20
N LEU A 205 -0.69 1.14 10.11
CA LEU A 205 -2.08 1.46 9.74
C LEU A 205 -2.72 2.44 10.73
N ARG A 206 -2.50 2.25 12.04
CA ARG A 206 -2.97 3.19 13.05
C ARG A 206 -2.43 4.60 12.86
N ARG A 207 -1.19 4.75 12.43
CA ARG A 207 -0.60 6.06 12.13
C ARG A 207 -1.16 6.70 10.86
N GLU A 208 -1.54 5.89 9.89
CA GLU A 208 -2.13 6.37 8.63
C GLU A 208 -3.60 6.74 8.76
N LEU A 209 -4.36 5.96 9.53
CA LEU A 209 -5.82 5.98 9.56
C LEU A 209 -6.40 6.45 10.92
N GLY A 210 -5.59 6.45 11.99
CA GLY A 210 -6.06 6.69 13.33
C GLY A 210 -6.56 5.42 14.03
N VAL A 211 -7.68 5.52 14.72
CA VAL A 211 -8.30 4.39 15.46
C VAL A 211 -8.80 3.34 14.48
N LEU A 212 -8.45 2.08 14.71
CA LEU A 212 -8.84 0.96 13.85
C LEU A 212 -10.07 0.18 14.35
N THR A 213 -10.67 0.58 15.48
CA THR A 213 -11.85 -0.10 16.02
C THR A 213 -13.01 -0.05 15.03
N GLY A 214 -13.48 -1.22 14.62
CA GLY A 214 -14.54 -1.37 13.63
C GLY A 214 -14.10 -1.26 12.17
N VAL A 215 -12.86 -0.84 11.89
CA VAL A 215 -12.35 -0.71 10.52
C VAL A 215 -12.24 -2.07 9.85
N ARG A 216 -12.75 -2.18 8.63
CA ARG A 216 -12.75 -3.40 7.80
C ARG A 216 -11.61 -3.32 6.80
N LEU A 217 -10.59 -4.16 7.01
CA LEU A 217 -9.39 -4.26 6.19
C LEU A 217 -9.55 -5.40 5.18
N GLU A 218 -9.74 -5.08 3.91
CA GLU A 218 -9.84 -6.06 2.84
C GLU A 218 -8.44 -6.45 2.34
N VAL A 219 -8.08 -7.70 2.51
CA VAL A 219 -6.73 -8.22 2.29
C VAL A 219 -6.65 -9.03 1.01
N HIS A 220 -5.97 -8.49 0.02
CA HIS A 220 -5.63 -9.13 -1.26
C HIS A 220 -4.19 -9.65 -1.24
N ALA A 221 -3.90 -10.56 -0.33
CA ALA A 221 -2.56 -11.13 -0.13
C ALA A 221 -2.64 -12.62 0.16
N GLY A 222 -1.49 -13.30 0.10
CA GLY A 222 -1.38 -14.71 0.49
C GLY A 222 -1.61 -14.91 1.99
N ASP A 223 -1.89 -16.15 2.41
CA ASP A 223 -2.24 -16.51 3.78
C ASP A 223 -1.23 -16.03 4.82
N ALA A 224 0.06 -16.12 4.54
CA ALA A 224 1.12 -15.69 5.47
C ALA A 224 1.00 -14.22 5.89
N TYR A 225 0.46 -13.34 5.03
CA TYR A 225 0.21 -11.94 5.35
C TYR A 225 -0.99 -11.78 6.27
N ALA A 226 -2.10 -12.41 5.90
CA ALA A 226 -3.33 -12.34 6.69
C ALA A 226 -3.17 -12.99 8.07
N GLU A 227 -2.49 -14.13 8.15
CA GLU A 227 -2.18 -14.81 9.42
C GLU A 227 -1.30 -13.94 10.32
N ALA A 228 -0.24 -13.33 9.76
CA ALA A 228 0.65 -12.47 10.53
C ALA A 228 -0.05 -11.24 11.10
N MET A 229 -1.03 -10.68 10.39
CA MET A 229 -1.81 -9.51 10.82
C MET A 229 -3.02 -9.88 11.71
N GLY A 230 -3.48 -11.13 11.68
CA GLY A 230 -4.78 -11.52 12.24
C GLY A 230 -4.95 -11.18 13.72
N GLU A 231 -3.99 -11.57 14.55
CA GLU A 231 -4.04 -11.27 15.98
C GLU A 231 -3.85 -9.77 16.27
N PRO A 232 -2.82 -9.07 15.71
CA PRO A 232 -2.67 -7.65 15.92
C PRO A 232 -3.87 -6.80 15.43
N ALA A 233 -4.49 -7.16 14.30
CA ALA A 233 -5.67 -6.47 13.79
C ALA A 233 -6.86 -6.63 14.76
N ARG A 234 -7.11 -7.84 15.23
CA ARG A 234 -8.16 -8.14 16.21
C ARG A 234 -7.93 -7.38 17.51
N ALA A 235 -6.70 -7.34 18.01
CA ALA A 235 -6.33 -6.59 19.21
C ALA A 235 -6.56 -5.08 19.04
N ALA A 236 -6.39 -4.55 17.83
CA ALA A 236 -6.68 -3.16 17.47
C ALA A 236 -8.18 -2.90 17.19
N GLY A 237 -9.05 -3.92 17.27
CA GLY A 237 -10.48 -3.82 16.99
C GLY A 237 -10.84 -3.79 15.50
N ALA A 238 -9.87 -4.04 14.61
CA ALA A 238 -10.11 -4.13 13.17
C ALA A 238 -10.58 -5.53 12.74
N LYS A 239 -11.30 -5.58 11.62
CA LYS A 239 -11.77 -6.83 10.99
C LYS A 239 -11.00 -7.07 9.70
N LEU A 240 -10.46 -8.28 9.49
CA LEU A 240 -9.88 -8.68 8.23
C LEU A 240 -10.95 -9.32 7.34
N ILE A 241 -11.08 -8.83 6.11
CA ILE A 241 -11.91 -9.38 5.05
C ILE A 241 -10.97 -10.01 4.01
N ARG A 242 -11.22 -11.24 3.60
CA ARG A 242 -10.35 -12.00 2.70
C ARG A 242 -11.12 -12.57 1.52
N PRO A 243 -11.50 -11.75 0.54
CA PRO A 243 -12.37 -12.18 -0.57
C PRO A 243 -11.74 -13.27 -1.46
N LEU A 244 -10.40 -13.37 -1.45
CA LEU A 244 -9.64 -14.33 -2.26
C LEU A 244 -9.19 -15.57 -1.47
N GLN A 245 -9.66 -15.76 -0.23
CA GLN A 245 -9.26 -16.89 0.58
C GLN A 245 -9.65 -18.21 -0.08
N GLY A 246 -8.69 -19.13 -0.17
CA GLY A 246 -8.91 -20.46 -0.76
C GLY A 246 -8.90 -20.49 -2.29
N LEU A 247 -8.88 -19.35 -2.98
CA LEU A 247 -8.85 -19.30 -4.43
C LEU A 247 -7.45 -19.57 -4.99
N MET A 248 -7.39 -20.45 -5.98
CA MET A 248 -6.18 -20.68 -6.78
C MET A 248 -5.86 -19.47 -7.67
N LEU A 249 -4.62 -19.34 -8.16
CA LEU A 249 -4.18 -18.17 -8.94
C LEU A 249 -5.12 -17.82 -10.11
N GLY A 250 -5.56 -18.84 -10.86
CA GLY A 250 -6.50 -18.64 -11.98
C GLY A 250 -7.84 -18.09 -11.55
N GLU A 251 -8.36 -18.59 -10.43
CA GLU A 251 -9.62 -18.14 -9.83
C GLU A 251 -9.51 -16.70 -9.28
N GLN A 252 -8.37 -16.33 -8.67
CA GLN A 252 -8.12 -14.96 -8.26
C GLN A 252 -8.11 -14.01 -9.46
N LEU A 253 -7.47 -14.40 -10.57
CA LEU A 253 -7.47 -13.59 -11.79
C LEU A 253 -8.89 -13.43 -12.37
N ALA A 254 -9.68 -14.50 -12.37
CA ALA A 254 -11.09 -14.48 -12.80
C ALA A 254 -11.95 -13.60 -11.86
N TRP A 255 -11.72 -13.71 -10.55
CA TRP A 255 -12.39 -12.86 -9.56
C TRP A 255 -12.18 -11.37 -9.85
N TYR A 256 -10.93 -10.93 -10.11
CA TYR A 256 -10.65 -9.54 -10.46
C TYR A 256 -11.31 -9.12 -11.78
N LEU A 257 -11.40 -9.99 -12.76
CA LEU A 257 -12.11 -9.67 -14.01
C LEU A 257 -13.60 -9.42 -13.76
N ALA A 258 -14.22 -10.24 -12.92
CA ALA A 258 -15.63 -10.09 -12.56
C ALA A 258 -15.91 -8.81 -11.74
N HIS A 259 -14.98 -8.41 -10.86
CA HIS A 259 -15.17 -7.30 -9.93
C HIS A 259 -14.53 -5.97 -10.39
N SER A 260 -13.86 -5.95 -11.55
CA SER A 260 -13.22 -4.73 -12.09
C SER A 260 -14.08 -3.96 -13.07
N GLY A 261 -15.39 -4.10 -13.06
CA GLY A 261 -16.28 -3.37 -13.97
C GLY A 261 -16.06 -3.64 -15.48
N LEU A 262 -15.22 -4.63 -15.82
CA LEU A 262 -14.92 -5.06 -17.19
C LEU A 262 -15.99 -5.99 -17.76
N LEU A 263 -17.06 -6.30 -17.01
CA LEU A 263 -18.27 -6.85 -17.60
C LEU A 263 -18.91 -5.70 -18.35
N LEU A 264 -18.69 -5.71 -19.66
CA LEU A 264 -19.26 -4.87 -20.68
C LEU A 264 -20.65 -4.39 -20.27
N SER A 265 -20.83 -3.08 -20.15
CA SER A 265 -22.14 -2.47 -20.28
C SER A 265 -22.77 -3.09 -21.55
N PRO A 266 -23.99 -3.64 -21.51
CA PRO A 266 -24.63 -4.27 -22.68
C PRO A 266 -24.83 -3.31 -23.87
N ALA A 267 -24.43 -2.06 -23.75
CA ALA A 267 -24.52 -1.02 -24.78
C ALA A 267 -23.38 -1.03 -25.82
N SER A 268 -22.44 -1.96 -25.78
CA SER A 268 -21.29 -2.04 -26.72
C SER A 268 -21.30 -3.29 -27.60
N LEU A 269 -22.42 -3.98 -27.73
CA LEU A 269 -22.59 -4.94 -28.82
C LEU A 269 -22.88 -4.14 -30.08
N PRO A 270 -22.08 -4.26 -31.17
CA PRO A 270 -22.48 -3.67 -32.45
C PRO A 270 -23.85 -4.30 -32.86
N ALA A 271 -24.78 -3.46 -33.20
CA ALA A 271 -26.09 -3.88 -33.70
C ALA A 271 -25.86 -4.93 -34.79
N ALA A 272 -26.40 -6.14 -34.55
CA ALA A 272 -26.40 -7.19 -35.57
C ALA A 272 -27.03 -6.57 -36.81
N VAL A 273 -26.27 -6.59 -37.90
CA VAL A 273 -26.76 -6.20 -39.23
C VAL A 273 -27.89 -7.15 -39.58
N SER A 274 -29.10 -6.69 -39.38
CA SER A 274 -30.31 -7.35 -39.90
C SER A 274 -30.30 -7.14 -41.40
N GLY A 275 -29.58 -8.02 -42.13
CA GLY A 275 -29.62 -8.10 -43.57
C GLY A 275 -30.96 -8.72 -43.98
N ALA A 276 -31.83 -7.89 -44.48
CA ALA A 276 -33.06 -8.29 -45.16
C ALA A 276 -32.72 -9.22 -46.34
N VAL A 277 -33.14 -10.48 -46.25
CA VAL A 277 -33.21 -11.37 -47.40
C VAL A 277 -34.46 -10.97 -48.17
N SER A 278 -34.27 -10.11 -49.19
CA SER A 278 -35.28 -9.86 -50.21
C SER A 278 -35.24 -11.00 -51.22
N GLY A 279 -36.39 -11.63 -51.43
CA GLY A 279 -36.56 -12.72 -52.37
C GLY A 279 -36.24 -12.32 -53.82
N ALA A 280 -35.60 -13.21 -54.53
CA ALA A 280 -35.52 -13.16 -55.97
C ALA A 280 -36.20 -14.41 -56.54
N GLU A 281 -37.23 -14.16 -57.34
CA GLU A 281 -38.06 -15.06 -58.06
C GLU A 281 -37.25 -16.01 -58.98
N VAL A 282 -37.65 -17.26 -58.95
CA VAL A 282 -37.33 -18.28 -59.94
C VAL A 282 -38.05 -17.96 -61.26
N ARG A 283 -37.32 -17.64 -62.31
CA ARG A 283 -37.81 -17.73 -63.69
C ARG A 283 -37.17 -18.95 -64.34
N THR A 284 -38.03 -19.93 -64.58
CA THR A 284 -37.82 -20.99 -65.53
C THR A 284 -37.88 -20.39 -66.93
N GLY A 285 -36.87 -20.60 -67.72
CA GLY A 285 -36.81 -20.31 -69.17
C GLY A 285 -36.14 -21.45 -69.89
N ASP A 286 -36.99 -22.23 -70.50
CA ASP A 286 -36.76 -23.25 -71.49
C ASP A 286 -36.16 -22.63 -72.77
N THR A 287 -35.20 -23.30 -73.42
CA THR A 287 -35.16 -23.56 -74.85
C THR A 287 -33.79 -24.12 -75.27
N SER A 288 -33.77 -25.31 -75.64
CA SER A 288 -33.38 -25.97 -76.91
C SER A 288 -32.40 -25.24 -77.85
N GLY A 289 -31.45 -25.98 -78.36
CA GLY A 289 -31.01 -25.91 -79.77
C GLY A 289 -29.51 -26.01 -80.00
N SER A 290 -29.07 -27.17 -80.45
CA SER A 290 -28.21 -27.46 -81.62
C SER A 290 -26.92 -26.66 -81.82
N GLU A 291 -25.83 -27.26 -81.88
CA GLU A 291 -24.96 -27.97 -82.82
C GLU A 291 -23.60 -28.29 -82.20
#